data_470e66ae4f863b3b536a37a52d208a54
#
_entry.id   470e66ae4f863b3b536a37a52d208a54
#
_cell.length_a   1.000
_cell.length_b   1.000
_cell.length_c   1.000
_cell.angle_alpha   90.00
_cell.angle_beta   90.00
_cell.angle_gamma   90.00
#
_symmetry.space_group_name_H-M   'P 1'
#
loop_
_entity.id
_entity.type
_entity.pdbx_description
1 polymer ?
#
loop_
_entity_poly.entity_id
_entity_poly.type
_entity_poly.pdbx_seq_one_letter_code
_entity_poly.pdbx_strand_id
1 'polypeptide(L)'
;DGSIIESAITSNFREGLSMLEYFTSTHGARKGLADTALKTANSGYLTRRLVDVSQDVVITSDDCGTEEGITVEAIIDGASVIQTISERILGRVLQEDIKKDGKVLFEKGHLFDEETSLEVQNSGIKKVKIRSPITCEASQGLCAKCYGRDLARGHLVHIGEAVGVVAAQSIGEPGTCLLYTSPSPRDVR
;
A
#
# COMPACT_ATOMS: atom_id res chain seq x y z
N ASP A 1 -18.39 -23.77 -4.11
CA ASP A 1 -18.87 -24.60 -3.01
C ASP A 1 -17.79 -24.97 -1.99
N GLY A 2 -16.47 -24.89 -2.32
CA GLY A 2 -15.37 -25.24 -1.40
C GLY A 2 -15.17 -26.74 -1.18
N SER A 3 -15.95 -27.60 -1.83
CA SER A 3 -15.76 -29.04 -1.75
C SER A 3 -14.56 -29.48 -2.61
N ILE A 4 -13.78 -30.41 -2.07
CA ILE A 4 -12.64 -31.01 -2.78
C ILE A 4 -13.19 -32.12 -3.69
N ILE A 5 -12.70 -32.14 -4.94
CA ILE A 5 -13.02 -33.24 -5.88
C ILE A 5 -12.18 -34.45 -5.45
N GLU A 6 -12.86 -35.56 -5.14
CA GLU A 6 -12.19 -36.78 -4.61
C GLU A 6 -11.22 -37.42 -5.59
N SER A 7 -11.47 -37.29 -6.90
CA SER A 7 -10.61 -37.82 -7.94
C SER A 7 -9.42 -36.88 -8.20
N ALA A 8 -8.23 -37.26 -7.72
CA ALA A 8 -7.00 -36.50 -7.92
C ALA A 8 -6.45 -36.70 -9.34
N ILE A 9 -5.93 -35.62 -9.93
CA ILE A 9 -5.18 -35.66 -11.19
C ILE A 9 -3.73 -35.97 -10.84
N THR A 10 -3.23 -37.13 -11.22
CA THR A 10 -1.88 -37.61 -10.92
C THR A 10 -0.94 -37.49 -12.10
N SER A 11 -1.46 -37.49 -13.32
CA SER A 11 -0.67 -37.38 -14.56
C SER A 11 -0.31 -35.94 -14.87
N ASN A 12 0.82 -35.72 -15.55
CA ASN A 12 1.22 -34.43 -16.08
C ASN A 12 0.85 -34.30 -17.57
N PHE A 13 0.84 -33.07 -18.09
CA PHE A 13 0.49 -32.83 -19.51
C PHE A 13 1.47 -33.46 -20.48
N ARG A 14 2.72 -33.70 -20.11
CA ARG A 14 3.74 -34.33 -20.98
C ARG A 14 3.50 -35.82 -21.17
N GLU A 15 3.06 -36.49 -20.12
CA GLU A 15 2.73 -37.91 -20.13
C GLU A 15 1.36 -38.19 -20.74
N GLY A 16 0.50 -37.18 -20.74
CA GLY A 16 -0.88 -37.27 -21.15
C GLY A 16 -1.82 -37.59 -19.99
N LEU A 17 -3.01 -37.01 -20.05
CA LEU A 17 -4.09 -37.20 -19.08
C LEU A 17 -5.02 -38.32 -19.52
N SER A 18 -5.59 -39.04 -18.58
CA SER A 18 -6.72 -39.91 -18.84
C SER A 18 -7.94 -39.08 -19.23
N MET A 19 -8.94 -39.69 -19.88
CA MET A 19 -10.15 -38.99 -20.29
C MET A 19 -10.91 -38.35 -19.11
N LEU A 20 -10.93 -39.04 -17.98
CA LEU A 20 -11.58 -38.56 -16.75
C LEU A 20 -10.83 -37.39 -16.13
N GLU A 21 -9.49 -37.46 -16.06
CA GLU A 21 -8.64 -36.37 -15.58
C GLU A 21 -8.76 -35.12 -16.45
N TYR A 22 -8.79 -35.29 -17.79
CA TYR A 22 -9.03 -34.21 -18.70
C TYR A 22 -10.39 -33.54 -18.47
N PHE A 23 -11.45 -34.34 -18.34
CA PHE A 23 -12.78 -33.82 -18.07
C PHE A 23 -12.84 -33.04 -16.75
N THR A 24 -12.23 -33.53 -15.69
CA THR A 24 -12.14 -32.84 -14.39
C THR A 24 -11.34 -31.54 -14.51
N SER A 25 -10.25 -31.55 -15.26
CA SER A 25 -9.44 -30.35 -15.53
C SER A 25 -10.23 -29.29 -16.29
N THR A 26 -11.03 -29.68 -17.31
CA THR A 26 -11.86 -28.71 -18.07
C THR A 26 -12.99 -28.11 -17.22
N HIS A 27 -13.54 -28.87 -16.27
CA HIS A 27 -14.51 -28.34 -15.32
C HIS A 27 -13.90 -27.27 -14.42
N GLY A 28 -12.70 -27.51 -13.90
CA GLY A 28 -11.94 -26.53 -13.12
C GLY A 28 -11.60 -25.27 -13.92
N ALA A 29 -11.16 -25.43 -15.17
CA ALA A 29 -10.89 -24.31 -16.06
C ALA A 29 -12.13 -23.44 -16.35
N ARG A 30 -13.27 -24.06 -16.63
CA ARG A 30 -14.54 -23.34 -16.84
C ARG A 30 -14.95 -22.56 -15.60
N LYS A 31 -14.86 -23.17 -14.42
CA LYS A 31 -15.15 -22.50 -13.15
C LYS A 31 -14.22 -21.31 -12.93
N GLY A 32 -12.91 -21.48 -13.15
CA GLY A 32 -11.92 -20.40 -13.04
C GLY A 32 -12.22 -19.22 -13.96
N LEU A 33 -12.63 -19.46 -15.21
CA LEU A 33 -13.05 -18.41 -16.15
C LEU A 33 -14.28 -17.64 -15.65
N ALA A 34 -15.29 -18.35 -15.15
CA ALA A 34 -16.51 -17.73 -14.63
C ALA A 34 -16.21 -16.91 -13.34
N ASP A 35 -15.41 -17.46 -12.43
CA ASP A 35 -15.01 -16.78 -11.20
C ASP A 35 -14.19 -15.50 -11.51
N THR A 36 -13.30 -15.55 -12.48
CA THR A 36 -12.51 -14.38 -12.92
C THR A 36 -13.43 -13.27 -13.44
N ALA A 37 -14.41 -13.59 -14.27
CA ALA A 37 -15.35 -12.60 -14.81
C ALA A 37 -16.15 -11.91 -13.68
N LEU A 38 -16.65 -12.66 -12.72
CA LEU A 38 -17.42 -12.10 -11.60
C LEU A 38 -16.55 -11.26 -10.64
N LYS A 39 -15.35 -11.74 -10.33
CA LYS A 39 -14.41 -11.01 -9.45
C LYS A 39 -13.95 -9.71 -10.08
N THR A 40 -13.69 -9.67 -11.38
CA THR A 40 -13.32 -8.46 -12.11
C THR A 40 -14.39 -7.38 -11.97
N ALA A 41 -15.66 -7.73 -12.08
CA ALA A 41 -16.76 -6.79 -11.86
C ALA A 41 -16.78 -6.22 -10.44
N ASN A 42 -16.56 -7.06 -9.43
CA ASN A 42 -16.51 -6.62 -8.03
C ASN A 42 -15.32 -5.68 -7.76
N SER A 43 -14.15 -5.97 -8.31
CA SER A 43 -12.97 -5.10 -8.21
C SER A 43 -13.22 -3.73 -8.87
N GLY A 44 -13.81 -3.72 -10.06
CA GLY A 44 -14.17 -2.50 -10.76
C GLY A 44 -15.19 -1.64 -9.98
N TYR A 45 -16.19 -2.28 -9.41
CA TYR A 45 -17.18 -1.61 -8.55
C TYR A 45 -16.55 -1.01 -7.28
N LEU A 46 -15.66 -1.75 -6.62
CA LEU A 46 -14.91 -1.24 -5.47
C LEU A 46 -14.09 0.00 -5.85
N THR A 47 -13.32 -0.09 -6.93
CA THR A 47 -12.50 1.04 -7.43
C THR A 47 -13.36 2.27 -7.71
N ARG A 48 -14.49 2.10 -8.40
CA ARG A 48 -15.42 3.20 -8.68
C ARG A 48 -15.90 3.87 -7.39
N ARG A 49 -16.35 3.08 -6.39
CA ARG A 49 -16.80 3.62 -5.11
C ARG A 49 -15.69 4.35 -4.36
N LEU A 50 -14.45 3.85 -4.41
CA LEU A 50 -13.32 4.53 -3.80
C LEU A 50 -13.06 5.88 -4.48
N VAL A 51 -13.09 5.92 -5.82
CA VAL A 51 -12.93 7.18 -6.57
C VAL A 51 -14.06 8.17 -6.24
N ASP A 52 -15.31 7.72 -6.24
CA ASP A 52 -16.48 8.58 -5.95
C ASP A 52 -16.36 9.26 -4.56
N VAL A 53 -15.80 8.56 -3.56
CA VAL A 53 -15.59 9.11 -2.20
C VAL A 53 -14.35 9.99 -2.10
N SER A 54 -13.28 9.68 -2.83
CA SER A 54 -11.97 10.32 -2.66
C SER A 54 -11.64 11.38 -3.71
N GLN A 55 -12.50 11.61 -4.71
CA GLN A 55 -12.22 12.54 -5.81
C GLN A 55 -12.00 14.00 -5.35
N ASP A 56 -12.63 14.38 -4.24
CA ASP A 56 -12.51 15.73 -3.68
C ASP A 56 -11.25 15.93 -2.83
N VAL A 57 -10.47 14.87 -2.60
CA VAL A 57 -9.21 14.94 -1.87
C VAL A 57 -8.10 15.37 -2.82
N VAL A 58 -7.88 16.68 -2.86
CA VAL A 58 -6.89 17.34 -3.71
C VAL A 58 -5.93 18.13 -2.82
N ILE A 59 -4.69 18.33 -3.26
CA ILE A 59 -3.74 19.22 -2.56
C ILE A 59 -4.13 20.66 -2.82
N THR A 60 -4.55 21.37 -1.77
CA THR A 60 -5.09 22.74 -1.86
C THR A 60 -4.14 23.81 -1.34
N SER A 61 -3.19 23.46 -0.46
CA SER A 61 -2.26 24.39 0.17
C SER A 61 -0.90 23.74 0.40
N ASP A 62 0.13 24.56 0.60
CA ASP A 62 1.48 24.05 0.91
C ASP A 62 1.57 23.56 2.36
N ASP A 63 1.03 24.30 3.31
CA ASP A 63 1.07 23.99 4.74
C ASP A 63 -0.22 24.38 5.44
N CYS A 64 -0.78 23.51 6.25
CA CYS A 64 -1.95 23.78 7.08
C CYS A 64 -1.59 24.33 8.47
N GLY A 65 -0.31 24.35 8.84
CA GLY A 65 0.15 24.88 10.14
C GLY A 65 -0.11 23.97 11.34
N THR A 66 -0.60 22.75 11.15
CA THR A 66 -0.87 21.84 12.27
C THR A 66 0.35 21.54 13.11
N GLU A 67 0.19 21.43 14.41
CA GLU A 67 1.21 20.95 15.36
C GLU A 67 1.05 19.46 15.66
N GLU A 68 -0.03 18.87 15.19
CA GLU A 68 -0.27 17.45 15.36
C GLU A 68 0.52 16.60 14.35
N GLY A 69 0.83 15.39 14.75
CA GLY A 69 1.53 14.42 13.91
C GLY A 69 1.38 13.01 14.48
N ILE A 70 1.74 12.03 13.70
CA ILE A 70 1.70 10.62 14.09
C ILE A 70 3.11 10.17 14.47
N THR A 71 3.23 9.54 15.64
CA THR A 71 4.48 8.90 16.05
C THR A 71 4.62 7.55 15.38
N VAL A 72 5.71 7.37 14.66
CA VAL A 72 6.03 6.15 13.90
C VAL A 72 7.23 5.45 14.52
N GLU A 73 7.12 4.14 14.64
CA GLU A 73 8.19 3.24 15.09
C GLU A 73 8.26 2.00 14.19
N ALA A 74 9.34 1.23 14.24
CA ALA A 74 9.45 -0.01 13.47
C ALA A 74 8.34 -1.00 13.87
N ILE A 75 7.79 -1.72 12.91
CA ILE A 75 6.81 -2.79 13.16
C ILE A 75 7.59 -4.09 13.37
N ILE A 76 7.45 -4.66 14.56
CA ILE A 76 8.11 -5.89 14.98
C ILE A 76 7.02 -6.92 15.31
N ASP A 77 7.13 -8.10 14.73
CA ASP A 77 6.29 -9.25 15.07
C ASP A 77 7.17 -10.35 15.67
N GLY A 78 7.04 -10.54 17.00
CA GLY A 78 7.89 -11.45 17.74
C GLY A 78 9.38 -11.08 17.65
N ALA A 79 10.16 -11.89 16.96
CA ALA A 79 11.60 -11.68 16.76
C ALA A 79 11.97 -11.08 15.40
N SER A 80 11.02 -10.93 14.47
CA SER A 80 11.27 -10.41 13.12
C SER A 80 10.79 -8.98 12.97
N VAL A 81 11.59 -8.15 12.28
CA VAL A 81 11.20 -6.80 11.88
C VAL A 81 10.43 -6.90 10.57
N ILE A 82 9.13 -6.58 10.58
CA ILE A 82 8.28 -6.58 9.38
C ILE A 82 8.55 -5.35 8.55
N GLN A 83 8.60 -4.17 9.18
CA GLN A 83 8.93 -2.91 8.53
C GLN A 83 9.90 -2.11 9.38
N THR A 84 10.96 -1.63 8.75
CA THR A 84 11.94 -0.77 9.38
C THR A 84 11.41 0.65 9.56
N ILE A 85 12.02 1.43 10.45
CA ILE A 85 11.64 2.82 10.64
C ILE A 85 11.91 3.64 9.38
N SER A 86 12.99 3.36 8.64
CA SER A 86 13.34 4.06 7.39
C SER A 86 12.26 3.90 6.32
N GLU A 87 11.71 2.69 6.14
CA GLU A 87 10.62 2.44 5.17
C GLU A 87 9.33 3.19 5.54
N ARG A 88 9.09 3.37 6.84
CA ARG A 88 7.87 4.03 7.32
C ARG A 88 7.93 5.56 7.27
N ILE A 89 9.10 6.16 7.38
CA ILE A 89 9.28 7.62 7.31
C ILE A 89 9.61 8.11 5.91
N LEU A 90 10.01 7.23 5.01
CA LEU A 90 10.36 7.58 3.63
C LEU A 90 9.23 8.37 2.95
N GLY A 91 9.57 9.52 2.37
CA GLY A 91 8.61 10.40 1.70
C GLY A 91 7.68 11.19 2.63
N ARG A 92 7.87 11.10 3.96
CA ARG A 92 7.10 11.88 4.94
C ARG A 92 7.83 13.11 5.39
N VAL A 93 7.09 14.09 5.89
CA VAL A 93 7.62 15.34 6.42
C VAL A 93 7.71 15.25 7.95
N LEU A 94 8.83 15.66 8.50
CA LEU A 94 9.09 15.66 9.94
C LEU A 94 8.24 16.73 10.66
N GLN A 95 7.62 16.35 11.78
CA GLN A 95 6.81 17.27 12.59
C GLN A 95 7.57 17.89 13.75
N GLU A 96 8.50 17.18 14.37
CA GLU A 96 9.30 17.64 15.51
C GLU A 96 10.78 17.39 15.24
N ASP A 97 11.64 18.28 15.73
CA ASP A 97 13.09 18.16 15.56
C ASP A 97 13.60 16.83 16.12
N ILE A 98 14.41 16.13 15.35
CA ILE A 98 15.11 14.93 15.80
C ILE A 98 16.44 15.35 16.40
N LYS A 99 16.62 15.07 17.69
CA LYS A 99 17.84 15.37 18.44
C LYS A 99 18.56 14.10 18.85
N LYS A 100 19.87 14.07 18.65
CA LYS A 100 20.76 13.02 19.16
C LYS A 100 21.96 13.67 19.82
N ASP A 101 22.30 13.22 21.03
CA ASP A 101 23.45 13.72 21.82
C ASP A 101 23.49 15.26 21.97
N GLY A 102 22.30 15.89 22.07
CA GLY A 102 22.16 17.34 22.21
C GLY A 102 22.30 18.14 20.89
N LYS A 103 22.55 17.48 19.77
CA LYS A 103 22.59 18.11 18.44
C LYS A 103 21.30 17.79 17.67
N VAL A 104 20.79 18.79 16.93
CA VAL A 104 19.67 18.58 16.02
C VAL A 104 20.23 17.90 14.76
N LEU A 105 19.72 16.69 14.45
CA LEU A 105 20.04 15.95 13.22
C LEU A 105 19.19 16.46 12.07
N PHE A 106 17.88 16.56 12.30
CA PHE A 106 16.91 17.02 11.32
C PHE A 106 15.96 18.01 11.96
N GLU A 107 15.69 19.09 11.27
CA GLU A 107 14.77 20.15 11.70
C GLU A 107 13.33 19.82 11.30
N LYS A 108 12.37 20.38 12.02
CA LYS A 108 10.95 20.34 11.68
C LYS A 108 10.70 20.80 10.23
N GLY A 109 9.91 20.04 9.50
CA GLY A 109 9.61 20.33 8.09
C GLY A 109 10.53 19.64 7.08
N HIS A 110 11.53 18.88 7.54
CA HIS A 110 12.40 18.11 6.66
C HIS A 110 11.59 16.99 5.95
N LEU A 111 11.77 16.86 4.63
CA LEU A 111 11.22 15.77 3.82
C LEU A 111 12.24 14.64 3.76
N PHE A 112 11.85 13.46 4.26
CA PHE A 112 12.72 12.30 4.23
C PHE A 112 12.84 11.69 2.83
N ASP A 113 14.06 11.62 2.34
CA ASP A 113 14.45 10.83 1.17
C ASP A 113 15.10 9.50 1.58
N GLU A 114 15.62 8.76 0.63
CA GLU A 114 16.23 7.45 0.84
C GLU A 114 17.47 7.53 1.74
N GLU A 115 18.30 8.56 1.58
CA GLU A 115 19.55 8.71 2.33
C GLU A 115 19.27 9.14 3.76
N THR A 116 18.46 10.16 3.97
CA THR A 116 18.12 10.70 5.28
C THR A 116 17.29 9.71 6.11
N SER A 117 16.42 8.91 5.48
CA SER A 117 15.67 7.88 6.19
C SER A 117 16.57 6.75 6.71
N LEU A 118 17.59 6.35 5.96
CA LEU A 118 18.61 5.38 6.39
C LEU A 118 19.50 5.95 7.50
N GLU A 119 19.83 7.25 7.44
CA GLU A 119 20.59 7.91 8.50
C GLU A 119 19.87 7.89 9.85
N VAL A 120 18.54 8.12 9.86
CA VAL A 120 17.71 8.00 11.06
C VAL A 120 17.76 6.58 11.62
N GLN A 121 17.64 5.57 10.77
CA GLN A 121 17.72 4.17 11.16
C GLN A 121 19.10 3.82 11.78
N ASN A 122 20.18 4.22 11.11
CA ASN A 122 21.57 3.97 11.57
C ASN A 122 21.89 4.73 12.87
N SER A 123 21.21 5.86 13.09
CA SER A 123 21.33 6.62 14.33
C SER A 123 20.66 5.94 15.53
N GLY A 124 19.91 4.84 15.32
CA GLY A 124 19.25 4.07 16.38
C GLY A 124 18.03 4.75 16.99
N ILE A 125 17.44 5.72 16.30
CA ILE A 125 16.23 6.42 16.74
C ILE A 125 15.04 5.48 16.54
N LYS A 126 14.29 5.25 17.64
CA LYS A 126 13.19 4.27 17.65
C LYS A 126 11.84 4.87 17.31
N LYS A 127 11.65 6.17 17.55
CA LYS A 127 10.36 6.86 17.34
C LYS A 127 10.62 8.19 16.65
N VAL A 128 9.79 8.47 15.64
CA VAL A 128 9.81 9.72 14.88
C VAL A 128 8.39 10.24 14.76
N LYS A 129 8.16 11.52 15.01
CA LYS A 129 6.86 12.18 14.81
C LYS A 129 6.83 12.80 13.43
N ILE A 130 5.98 12.28 12.57
CA ILE A 130 5.81 12.72 11.19
C ILE A 130 4.45 13.36 10.95
N ARG A 131 4.37 14.19 9.93
CA ARG A 131 3.09 14.73 9.45
C ARG A 131 2.30 13.64 8.71
N SER A 132 0.98 13.71 8.81
CA SER A 132 0.08 12.74 8.20
C SER A 132 -1.13 13.42 7.58
N PRO A 133 -1.70 12.86 6.49
CA PRO A 133 -2.99 13.28 5.97
C PRO A 133 -4.13 13.19 6.99
N ILE A 134 -4.03 12.27 7.96
CA ILE A 134 -5.08 12.06 8.98
C ILE A 134 -5.16 13.22 9.97
N THR A 135 -4.03 13.85 10.27
CA THR A 135 -3.93 14.99 11.20
C THR A 135 -3.89 16.34 10.49
N CYS A 136 -4.26 16.37 9.20
CA CYS A 136 -4.25 17.60 8.43
C CYS A 136 -5.43 18.49 8.79
N GLU A 137 -5.17 19.77 9.10
CA GLU A 137 -6.18 20.78 9.46
C GLU A 137 -6.57 21.69 8.29
N ALA A 138 -6.27 21.27 7.04
CA ALA A 138 -6.73 22.00 5.87
C ALA A 138 -8.26 22.02 5.81
N SER A 139 -8.87 23.16 5.49
CA SER A 139 -10.33 23.34 5.44
C SER A 139 -10.99 22.50 4.32
N GLN A 140 -10.25 22.25 3.25
CA GLN A 140 -10.66 21.39 2.14
C GLN A 140 -9.42 20.66 1.61
N GLY A 141 -9.60 19.39 1.22
CA GLY A 141 -8.52 18.58 0.68
C GLY A 141 -7.38 18.32 1.69
N LEU A 142 -6.15 18.40 1.23
CA LEU A 142 -4.94 18.17 2.03
C LEU A 142 -3.89 19.25 1.73
N CYS A 143 -2.96 19.47 2.65
CA CYS A 143 -1.78 20.27 2.37
C CYS A 143 -0.59 19.40 1.91
N ALA A 144 0.33 19.98 1.14
CA ALA A 144 1.48 19.30 0.59
C ALA A 144 2.39 18.69 1.66
N LYS A 145 2.66 19.42 2.74
CA LYS A 145 3.52 18.91 3.83
C LYS A 145 2.90 17.74 4.60
N CYS A 146 1.58 17.69 4.78
CA CYS A 146 0.92 16.55 5.42
C CYS A 146 0.87 15.31 4.52
N TYR A 147 0.75 15.51 3.22
CA TYR A 147 0.83 14.42 2.24
C TYR A 147 2.26 13.90 2.08
N GLY A 148 3.22 14.79 1.83
CA GLY A 148 4.62 14.48 1.67
C GLY A 148 5.06 14.36 0.22
N ARG A 149 5.89 13.36 -0.07
CA ARG A 149 6.55 13.13 -1.36
C ARG A 149 5.57 12.61 -2.43
N ASP A 150 5.66 13.15 -3.62
CA ASP A 150 5.09 12.54 -4.83
C ASP A 150 5.98 11.36 -5.25
N LEU A 151 5.41 10.16 -5.22
CA LEU A 151 6.15 8.92 -5.52
C LEU A 151 6.60 8.82 -6.98
N ALA A 152 5.90 9.51 -7.90
CA ALA A 152 6.26 9.49 -9.31
C ALA A 152 7.45 10.40 -9.63
N ARG A 153 7.55 11.55 -8.94
CA ARG A 153 8.52 12.61 -9.25
C ARG A 153 9.64 12.74 -8.21
N GLY A 154 9.45 12.18 -7.02
CA GLY A 154 10.47 12.16 -5.97
C GLY A 154 10.62 13.44 -5.14
N HIS A 155 9.85 14.48 -5.41
CA HIS A 155 9.84 15.73 -4.64
C HIS A 155 8.50 15.92 -3.90
N LEU A 156 8.39 16.99 -3.11
CA LEU A 156 7.14 17.35 -2.44
C LEU A 156 6.02 17.50 -3.47
N VAL A 157 4.84 17.00 -3.14
CA VAL A 157 3.67 17.04 -4.01
C VAL A 157 3.26 18.48 -4.35
N HIS A 158 2.81 18.70 -5.57
CA HIS A 158 2.36 20.02 -6.03
C HIS A 158 0.90 20.29 -5.66
N ILE A 159 0.57 21.56 -5.51
CA ILE A 159 -0.82 22.02 -5.36
C ILE A 159 -1.59 21.64 -6.62
N GLY A 160 -2.84 21.17 -6.44
CA GLY A 160 -3.73 20.74 -7.51
C GLY A 160 -3.65 19.24 -7.84
N GLU A 161 -2.75 18.48 -7.22
CA GLU A 161 -2.67 17.03 -7.42
C GLU A 161 -3.86 16.33 -6.78
N ALA A 162 -4.57 15.48 -7.56
CA ALA A 162 -5.74 14.73 -7.10
C ALA A 162 -5.32 13.44 -6.40
N VAL A 163 -4.71 13.56 -5.23
CA VAL A 163 -4.12 12.44 -4.47
C VAL A 163 -5.14 11.38 -4.05
N GLY A 164 -6.40 11.77 -3.86
CA GLY A 164 -7.47 10.83 -3.54
C GLY A 164 -7.77 9.87 -4.69
N VAL A 165 -7.82 10.38 -5.92
CA VAL A 165 -8.02 9.53 -7.12
C VAL A 165 -6.82 8.61 -7.33
N VAL A 166 -5.59 9.13 -7.16
CA VAL A 166 -4.36 8.32 -7.24
C VAL A 166 -4.38 7.19 -6.22
N ALA A 167 -4.77 7.48 -4.97
CA ALA A 167 -4.90 6.46 -3.93
C ALA A 167 -5.97 5.41 -4.28
N ALA A 168 -7.15 5.82 -4.74
CA ALA A 168 -8.23 4.92 -5.12
C ALA A 168 -7.83 3.98 -6.27
N GLN A 169 -7.13 4.50 -7.27
CA GLN A 169 -6.60 3.71 -8.38
C GLN A 169 -5.52 2.74 -7.94
N SER A 170 -4.60 3.17 -7.07
CA SER A 170 -3.53 2.31 -6.52
C SER A 170 -4.07 1.17 -5.65
N ILE A 171 -5.22 1.35 -5.00
CA ILE A 171 -5.90 0.29 -4.24
C ILE A 171 -6.69 -0.62 -5.20
N GLY A 172 -7.30 -0.07 -6.24
CA GLY A 172 -8.17 -0.79 -7.16
C GLY A 172 -7.42 -1.64 -8.18
N GLU A 173 -6.27 -1.20 -8.66
CA GLU A 173 -5.48 -1.90 -9.66
C GLU A 173 -5.04 -3.30 -9.20
N PRO A 174 -4.38 -3.49 -8.05
CA PRO A 174 -4.00 -4.83 -7.60
C PRO A 174 -5.21 -5.72 -7.31
N GLY A 175 -6.37 -5.16 -6.99
CA GLY A 175 -7.61 -5.93 -6.88
C GLY A 175 -7.95 -6.68 -8.17
N THR A 176 -7.71 -6.10 -9.33
CA THR A 176 -7.88 -6.77 -10.62
C THR A 176 -6.75 -7.77 -10.91
N CYS A 177 -5.51 -7.41 -10.63
CA CYS A 177 -4.35 -8.29 -10.85
C CYS A 177 -4.36 -9.52 -9.92
N LEU A 178 -4.68 -9.36 -8.64
CA LEU A 178 -4.78 -10.46 -7.67
C LEU A 178 -5.86 -11.50 -8.00
N LEU A 179 -6.79 -11.16 -8.92
CA LEU A 179 -7.77 -12.12 -9.42
C LEU A 179 -7.18 -13.24 -10.27
N TYR A 180 -6.02 -12.99 -10.87
CA TYR A 180 -5.29 -14.00 -11.66
C TYR A 180 -4.36 -14.85 -10.79
N THR A 181 -4.00 -14.40 -9.60
CA THR A 181 -3.23 -15.19 -8.65
C THR A 181 -4.19 -15.94 -7.75
N SER A 182 -4.50 -17.18 -8.10
CA SER A 182 -5.14 -18.10 -7.17
C SER A 182 -4.24 -18.24 -5.94
N PRO A 183 -4.73 -18.06 -4.70
CA PRO A 183 -3.90 -18.28 -3.53
C PRO A 183 -3.32 -19.69 -3.59
N SER A 184 -2.01 -19.79 -3.64
CA SER A 184 -1.32 -21.06 -3.53
C SER A 184 -1.67 -21.69 -2.18
N PRO A 185 -1.78 -23.01 -2.06
CA PRO A 185 -1.92 -23.66 -0.74
C PRO A 185 -0.83 -23.29 0.26
N ARG A 186 0.28 -22.68 -0.20
CA ARG A 186 1.36 -22.15 0.64
C ARG A 186 1.07 -20.76 1.21
N ASP A 187 0.15 -20.01 0.61
CA ASP A 187 -0.22 -18.65 1.05
C ASP A 187 -1.34 -18.65 2.11
N VAL A 188 -1.86 -19.83 2.43
CA VAL A 188 -2.92 -20.06 3.43
C VAL A 188 -2.28 -20.64 4.69
N ARG A 189 -1.29 -19.96 5.24
CA ARG A 189 -0.72 -20.28 6.56
C ARG A 189 -0.83 -19.09 7.49
#